data_af10f3a365b83d08b7e14901c3cbd36b
#
_entry.id   af10f3a365b83d08b7e14901c3cbd36b
#
_cell.length_a   1.000
_cell.length_b   1.000
_cell.length_c   1.000
_cell.angle_alpha   90.00
_cell.angle_beta   90.00
_cell.angle_gamma   90.00
#
_symmetry.space_group_name_H-M   'P 1'
#
loop_
_entity.id
_entity.type
_entity.pdbx_description
1 polymer ?
#
loop_
_entity_poly.entity_id
_entity_poly.type
_entity_poly.pdbx_seq_one_letter_code
_entity_poly.pdbx_strand_id
1 'polypeptide(L)'
;MKTPLPTGRLAALPSHAAADELLTAIAAEFESLSRQLKLIARYIEQHRDHIGLDRIQDVADRCGVQPSAVIRFAKRFGFSGYTEMQKIFRDGITRQLAPGRSYQARIRSAIDAAPGRLSGADIADEFIGGSIAGMQELKRDLHSSVFDDAVALLAGAQTVWVVGSRRSFAVAAYLTYALQHTDKRVELLSGLGGMHEGQLRGLRAGDVMVVVSFAPYAQESLQCARAAAACDARLIAITDSQMSPLAALAAATLVVHESSTFGFRSLTNTMCLAQSLFIALAYRTELLYAPAGAATAPAK
;
A
#
# COMPACT_ATOMS: atom_id res chain seq x y z
N MET A 1 18.39 -3.20 24.84
CA MET A 1 18.05 -1.78 25.05
C MET A 1 18.05 -1.12 23.66
N LYS A 2 16.88 -0.86 23.07
CA LYS A 2 16.78 -0.14 21.78
C LYS A 2 16.67 1.35 22.10
N THR A 3 17.56 2.13 21.53
CA THR A 3 17.66 3.58 21.70
C THR A 3 16.37 4.24 21.17
N PRO A 4 15.67 5.10 21.93
CA PRO A 4 14.55 5.86 21.41
C PRO A 4 15.03 6.79 20.29
N LEU A 5 14.20 6.99 19.27
CA LEU A 5 14.48 7.94 18.18
C LEU A 5 14.80 9.31 18.78
N PRO A 6 15.88 9.98 18.36
CA PRO A 6 16.24 11.29 18.91
C PRO A 6 15.18 12.31 18.46
N THR A 7 14.43 12.83 19.43
CA THR A 7 13.37 13.86 19.28
C THR A 7 13.81 15.09 18.47
N GLY A 8 15.10 15.41 18.45
CA GLY A 8 15.64 16.53 17.66
C GLY A 8 15.65 16.32 16.15
N ARG A 9 15.54 15.08 15.67
CA ARG A 9 15.60 14.79 14.21
C ARG A 9 14.25 15.02 13.52
N LEU A 10 13.17 14.65 14.15
CA LEU A 10 11.80 14.85 13.60
C LEU A 10 11.37 16.33 13.60
N ALA A 11 11.83 17.13 14.57
CA ALA A 11 11.53 18.56 14.67
C ALA A 11 12.27 19.42 13.61
N ALA A 12 13.35 18.92 13.04
CA ALA A 12 14.16 19.63 12.02
C ALA A 12 13.72 19.35 10.57
N LEU A 13 12.79 18.39 10.36
CA LEU A 13 12.31 18.00 9.04
C LEU A 13 11.10 18.83 8.60
N PRO A 14 10.86 18.98 7.29
CA PRO A 14 9.57 19.46 6.78
C PRO A 14 8.44 18.57 7.31
N SER A 15 7.33 19.16 7.74
CA SER A 15 6.26 18.45 8.48
C SER A 15 5.71 17.19 7.79
N HIS A 16 5.71 17.12 6.45
CA HIS A 16 5.28 15.93 5.72
C HIS A 16 6.32 14.79 5.81
N ALA A 17 7.62 15.12 5.74
CA ALA A 17 8.70 14.15 5.93
C ALA A 17 8.68 13.63 7.38
N ALA A 18 8.39 14.50 8.35
CA ALA A 18 8.26 14.13 9.76
C ALA A 18 7.03 13.22 10.00
N ALA A 19 5.91 13.43 9.31
CA ALA A 19 4.74 12.56 9.39
C ALA A 19 5.01 11.18 8.77
N ASP A 20 5.65 11.13 7.61
CA ASP A 20 6.01 9.88 6.93
C ASP A 20 7.07 9.10 7.73
N GLU A 21 8.07 9.78 8.31
CA GLU A 21 9.04 9.13 9.21
C GLU A 21 8.38 8.58 10.48
N LEU A 22 7.43 9.32 11.07
CA LEU A 22 6.67 8.83 12.21
C LEU A 22 5.86 7.58 11.85
N LEU A 23 5.15 7.59 10.72
CA LEU A 23 4.38 6.43 10.25
C LEU A 23 5.29 5.23 9.99
N THR A 24 6.46 5.45 9.39
CA THR A 24 7.48 4.41 9.18
C THR A 24 7.96 3.83 10.51
N ALA A 25 8.24 4.67 11.51
CA ALA A 25 8.64 4.23 12.83
C ALA A 25 7.53 3.45 13.55
N ILE A 26 6.28 3.90 13.43
CA ILE A 26 5.10 3.19 13.97
C ILE A 26 4.97 1.81 13.31
N ALA A 27 5.11 1.73 11.98
CA ALA A 27 5.05 0.47 11.25
C ALA A 27 6.14 -0.51 11.68
N ALA A 28 7.37 -0.04 11.82
CA ALA A 28 8.51 -0.85 12.26
C ALA A 28 8.34 -1.44 13.67
N GLU A 29 7.64 -0.71 14.55
CA GLU A 29 7.38 -1.17 15.93
C GLU A 29 6.00 -1.81 16.12
N PHE A 30 5.15 -1.85 15.09
CA PHE A 30 3.73 -2.21 15.21
C PHE A 30 3.52 -3.55 15.93
N GLU A 31 4.27 -4.59 15.59
CA GLU A 31 4.11 -5.91 16.21
C GLU A 31 4.46 -5.92 17.69
N SER A 32 5.37 -5.04 18.14
CA SER A 32 5.76 -4.89 19.53
C SER A 32 4.79 -4.06 20.38
N LEU A 33 3.79 -3.43 19.76
CA LEU A 33 2.83 -2.58 20.45
C LEU A 33 1.80 -3.42 21.23
N SER A 34 1.37 -2.90 22.38
CA SER A 34 0.22 -3.46 23.08
C SER A 34 -1.07 -3.32 22.28
N ARG A 35 -2.09 -4.13 22.58
CA ARG A 35 -3.39 -4.11 21.89
C ARG A 35 -3.98 -2.70 21.79
N GLN A 36 -3.95 -1.90 22.84
CA GLN A 36 -4.46 -0.53 22.84
C GLN A 36 -3.64 0.39 21.92
N LEU A 37 -2.30 0.26 21.96
CA LEU A 37 -1.42 1.07 21.12
C LEU A 37 -1.52 0.67 19.64
N LYS A 38 -1.78 -0.62 19.31
CA LYS A 38 -2.08 -1.07 17.94
C LYS A 38 -3.36 -0.43 17.39
N LEU A 39 -4.40 -0.25 18.21
CA LEU A 39 -5.63 0.45 17.80
C LEU A 39 -5.35 1.92 17.45
N ILE A 40 -4.56 2.61 18.28
CA ILE A 40 -4.16 4.00 18.03
C ILE A 40 -3.29 4.10 16.76
N ALA A 41 -2.33 3.20 16.57
CA ALA A 41 -1.49 3.15 15.38
C ALA A 41 -2.31 3.03 14.10
N ARG A 42 -3.25 2.09 14.07
CA ARG A 42 -4.18 1.90 12.93
C ARG A 42 -5.04 3.13 12.68
N TYR A 43 -5.55 3.74 13.74
CA TYR A 43 -6.36 4.96 13.63
C TYR A 43 -5.55 6.10 12.99
N ILE A 44 -4.31 6.33 13.44
CA ILE A 44 -3.43 7.37 12.89
C ILE A 44 -3.16 7.12 11.41
N GLU A 45 -2.85 5.88 11.02
CA GLU A 45 -2.59 5.51 9.63
C GLU A 45 -3.82 5.74 8.75
N GLN A 46 -4.99 5.36 9.22
CA GLN A 46 -6.25 5.47 8.46
C GLN A 46 -6.76 6.91 8.36
N HIS A 47 -6.45 7.74 9.36
CA HIS A 47 -6.99 9.11 9.48
C HIS A 47 -5.89 10.18 9.49
N ARG A 48 -4.75 9.88 8.87
CA ARG A 48 -3.61 10.81 8.84
C ARG A 48 -3.95 12.19 8.27
N ASP A 49 -4.96 12.26 7.39
CA ASP A 49 -5.46 13.51 6.82
C ASP A 49 -6.38 14.29 7.76
N HIS A 50 -6.80 13.72 8.88
CA HIS A 50 -7.71 14.33 9.85
C HIS A 50 -7.15 14.41 11.27
N ILE A 51 -6.23 13.52 11.64
CA ILE A 51 -5.67 13.45 12.99
C ILE A 51 -5.08 14.78 13.48
N GLY A 52 -4.58 15.61 12.55
CA GLY A 52 -4.10 16.95 12.84
C GLY A 52 -5.18 17.88 13.41
N LEU A 53 -6.47 17.57 13.22
CA LEU A 53 -7.62 18.35 13.67
C LEU A 53 -8.37 17.67 14.83
N ASP A 54 -8.17 16.36 15.06
CA ASP A 54 -8.90 15.60 16.08
C ASP A 54 -8.39 15.94 17.49
N ARG A 55 -9.30 16.15 18.42
CA ARG A 55 -8.92 16.29 19.84
C ARG A 55 -8.51 14.93 20.41
N ILE A 56 -7.68 14.92 21.43
CA ILE A 56 -7.23 13.68 22.09
C ILE A 56 -8.42 12.81 22.53
N GLN A 57 -9.51 13.43 22.97
CA GLN A 57 -10.72 12.73 23.37
C GLN A 57 -11.36 12.03 22.17
N ASP A 58 -11.46 12.71 21.02
CA ASP A 58 -12.05 12.16 19.81
C ASP A 58 -11.25 10.91 19.31
N VAL A 59 -9.93 10.99 19.38
CA VAL A 59 -9.05 9.85 19.05
C VAL A 59 -9.24 8.70 20.04
N ALA A 60 -9.31 9.00 21.34
CA ALA A 60 -9.50 7.99 22.37
C ALA A 60 -10.85 7.28 22.22
N ASP A 61 -11.92 8.02 21.99
CA ASP A 61 -13.28 7.49 21.84
C ASP A 61 -13.39 6.61 20.58
N ARG A 62 -12.87 7.08 19.45
CA ARG A 62 -12.86 6.33 18.18
C ARG A 62 -12.00 5.06 18.24
N CYS A 63 -10.92 5.09 19.02
CA CYS A 63 -10.08 3.89 19.25
C CYS A 63 -10.62 2.97 20.34
N GLY A 64 -11.63 3.38 21.11
CA GLY A 64 -12.11 2.63 22.27
C GLY A 64 -11.06 2.51 23.39
N VAL A 65 -10.25 3.56 23.60
CA VAL A 65 -9.18 3.59 24.60
C VAL A 65 -9.29 4.83 25.51
N GLN A 66 -8.55 4.83 26.62
CA GLN A 66 -8.48 6.03 27.45
C GLN A 66 -7.52 7.07 26.86
N PRO A 67 -7.76 8.39 27.04
CA PRO A 67 -6.87 9.45 26.57
C PRO A 67 -5.41 9.29 27.03
N SER A 68 -5.21 8.72 28.21
CA SER A 68 -3.87 8.39 28.72
C SER A 68 -3.09 7.39 27.86
N ALA A 69 -3.80 6.51 27.14
CA ALA A 69 -3.16 5.59 26.18
C ALA A 69 -2.65 6.34 24.95
N VAL A 70 -3.38 7.37 24.48
CA VAL A 70 -2.96 8.24 23.36
C VAL A 70 -1.71 9.04 23.75
N ILE A 71 -1.65 9.55 24.99
CA ILE A 71 -0.45 10.24 25.49
C ILE A 71 0.74 9.28 25.58
N ARG A 72 0.55 8.07 26.09
CA ARG A 72 1.60 7.04 26.14
C ARG A 72 2.09 6.65 24.75
N PHE A 73 1.18 6.59 23.78
CA PHE A 73 1.52 6.35 22.38
C PHE A 73 2.45 7.45 21.86
N ALA A 74 2.07 8.73 22.00
CA ALA A 74 2.89 9.85 21.57
C ALA A 74 4.28 9.84 22.24
N LYS A 75 4.34 9.59 23.56
CA LYS A 75 5.60 9.50 24.30
C LYS A 75 6.49 8.35 23.85
N ARG A 76 5.92 7.21 23.46
CA ARG A 76 6.68 6.07 22.93
C ARG A 76 7.45 6.42 21.67
N PHE A 77 6.88 7.27 20.82
CA PHE A 77 7.49 7.73 19.57
C PHE A 77 8.25 9.06 19.72
N GLY A 78 8.60 9.43 20.95
CA GLY A 78 9.54 10.52 21.26
C GLY A 78 8.91 11.90 21.41
N PHE A 79 7.58 12.03 21.43
CA PHE A 79 6.91 13.30 21.66
C PHE A 79 6.64 13.54 23.15
N SER A 80 6.59 14.80 23.56
CA SER A 80 6.21 15.18 24.93
C SER A 80 4.75 14.83 25.25
N GLY A 81 3.89 14.76 24.21
CA GLY A 81 2.48 14.41 24.32
C GLY A 81 1.77 14.46 22.97
N TYR A 82 0.45 14.22 23.01
CA TYR A 82 -0.39 14.16 21.81
C TYR A 82 -0.35 15.44 20.97
N THR A 83 -0.37 16.62 21.61
CA THR A 83 -0.40 17.93 20.91
C THR A 83 0.85 18.15 20.06
N GLU A 84 2.02 17.71 20.53
CA GLU A 84 3.25 17.82 19.76
C GLU A 84 3.23 16.85 18.57
N MET A 85 2.83 15.61 18.78
CA MET A 85 2.63 14.63 17.69
C MET A 85 1.60 15.12 16.69
N GLN A 86 0.46 15.66 17.15
CA GLN A 86 -0.61 16.21 16.32
C GLN A 86 -0.13 17.34 15.41
N LYS A 87 0.79 18.19 15.89
CA LYS A 87 1.30 19.34 15.13
C LYS A 87 1.95 18.90 13.81
N ILE A 88 2.63 17.78 13.79
CA ILE A 88 3.26 17.24 12.58
C ILE A 88 2.20 16.97 11.48
N PHE A 89 1.08 16.39 11.86
CA PHE A 89 -0.02 16.11 10.92
C PHE A 89 -0.78 17.39 10.56
N ARG A 90 -0.99 18.31 11.51
CA ARG A 90 -1.68 19.59 11.26
C ARG A 90 -0.94 20.43 10.22
N ASP A 91 0.36 20.54 10.34
CA ASP A 91 1.19 21.28 9.41
C ASP A 91 1.18 20.63 8.00
N GLY A 92 0.98 19.31 7.94
CA GLY A 92 0.73 18.55 6.70
C GLY A 92 -0.62 18.89 6.06
N ILE A 93 -1.70 18.89 6.85
CA ILE A 93 -3.07 19.17 6.39
C ILE A 93 -3.21 20.59 5.84
N THR A 94 -2.64 21.59 6.50
CA THR A 94 -2.67 22.99 6.04
C THR A 94 -2.07 23.16 4.65
N ARG A 95 -1.13 22.28 4.28
CA ARG A 95 -0.52 22.23 2.95
C ARG A 95 -1.30 21.35 1.96
N GLN A 96 -2.06 20.36 2.43
CA GLN A 96 -2.90 19.48 1.58
C GLN A 96 -4.25 20.10 1.26
N LEU A 97 -4.83 20.90 2.16
CA LEU A 97 -6.07 21.66 1.96
C LEU A 97 -5.89 22.89 1.04
N ALA A 98 -4.65 23.26 0.71
CA ALA A 98 -4.44 24.12 -0.45
C ALA A 98 -4.94 23.36 -1.70
N PRO A 99 -6.02 23.85 -2.39
CA PRO A 99 -6.66 23.10 -3.47
C PRO A 99 -5.62 22.74 -4.52
N GLY A 100 -5.37 21.43 -4.66
CA GLY A 100 -4.53 20.90 -5.71
C GLY A 100 -3.14 21.51 -5.73
N ARG A 101 -2.22 21.02 -4.87
CA ARG A 101 -0.83 21.04 -5.31
C ARG A 101 -0.79 20.21 -6.58
N SER A 102 -0.98 20.92 -7.68
CA SER A 102 -0.93 20.35 -9.01
C SER A 102 0.40 19.59 -9.12
N TYR A 103 0.42 18.57 -9.91
CA TYR A 103 1.64 17.86 -10.30
C TYR A 103 2.79 18.86 -10.60
N GLN A 104 2.45 20.01 -11.20
CA GLN A 104 3.32 21.15 -11.47
C GLN A 104 3.92 21.81 -10.21
N ALA A 105 3.15 21.95 -9.13
CA ALA A 105 3.66 22.55 -7.90
C ALA A 105 4.68 21.61 -7.20
N ARG A 106 4.50 20.29 -7.31
CA ARG A 106 5.50 19.32 -6.84
C ARG A 106 6.77 19.36 -7.66
N ILE A 107 6.65 19.44 -8.99
CA ILE A 107 7.81 19.62 -9.90
C ILE A 107 8.57 20.89 -9.54
N ARG A 108 7.87 22.01 -9.37
CA ARG A 108 8.50 23.27 -9.01
C ARG A 108 9.21 23.19 -7.65
N SER A 109 8.56 22.61 -6.62
CA SER A 109 9.21 22.40 -5.31
C SER A 109 10.46 21.51 -5.40
N ALA A 110 10.46 20.50 -6.26
CA ALA A 110 11.62 19.64 -6.49
C ALA A 110 12.75 20.40 -7.17
N ILE A 111 12.43 21.25 -8.15
CA ILE A 111 13.41 22.12 -8.84
C ILE A 111 14.01 23.13 -7.86
N ASP A 112 13.18 23.77 -7.03
CA ASP A 112 13.62 24.78 -6.07
C ASP A 112 14.47 24.19 -4.92
N ALA A 113 14.27 22.90 -4.60
CA ALA A 113 15.01 22.20 -3.56
C ALA A 113 16.35 21.62 -4.05
N ALA A 114 16.57 21.54 -5.36
CA ALA A 114 17.79 20.98 -5.92
C ALA A 114 18.98 21.95 -5.73
N PRO A 115 20.14 21.47 -5.27
CA PRO A 115 21.35 22.29 -5.17
C PRO A 115 21.93 22.55 -6.57
N GLY A 116 21.40 23.53 -7.26
CA GLY A 116 21.78 23.86 -8.64
C GLY A 116 20.83 23.25 -9.69
N ARG A 117 21.13 23.50 -10.96
CA ARG A 117 20.36 23.01 -12.10
C ARG A 117 20.78 21.56 -12.44
N LEU A 118 19.98 20.59 -12.11
CA LEU A 118 20.20 19.20 -12.48
C LEU A 118 20.05 19.02 -14.01
N SER A 119 20.90 18.22 -14.61
CA SER A 119 20.73 17.74 -15.98
C SER A 119 19.66 16.64 -16.05
N GLY A 120 19.16 16.34 -17.24
CA GLY A 120 18.26 15.20 -17.44
C GLY A 120 18.90 13.87 -17.04
N ALA A 121 20.22 13.74 -17.21
CA ALA A 121 20.97 12.55 -16.79
C ALA A 121 21.04 12.41 -15.28
N ASP A 122 21.27 13.49 -14.53
CA ASP A 122 21.29 13.48 -13.07
C ASP A 122 19.93 13.07 -12.52
N ILE A 123 18.83 13.59 -13.11
CA ILE A 123 17.48 13.23 -12.73
C ILE A 123 17.21 11.73 -12.96
N ALA A 124 17.65 11.20 -14.11
CA ALA A 124 17.49 9.78 -14.43
C ALA A 124 18.29 8.90 -13.45
N ASP A 125 19.53 9.29 -13.14
CA ASP A 125 20.38 8.56 -12.20
C ASP A 125 19.77 8.49 -10.80
N GLU A 126 19.24 9.60 -10.29
CA GLU A 126 18.53 9.63 -9.02
C GLU A 126 17.30 8.69 -8.98
N PHE A 127 16.50 8.65 -10.06
CA PHE A 127 15.35 7.71 -10.13
C PHE A 127 15.81 6.26 -10.22
N ILE A 128 16.86 5.96 -10.98
CA ILE A 128 17.42 4.61 -11.11
C ILE A 128 18.01 4.18 -9.76
N GLY A 129 18.84 5.02 -9.15
CA GLY A 129 19.47 4.74 -7.86
C GLY A 129 18.43 4.48 -6.75
N GLY A 130 17.40 5.32 -6.67
CA GLY A 130 16.29 5.14 -5.75
C GLY A 130 15.52 3.83 -6.01
N SER A 131 15.32 3.47 -7.29
CA SER A 131 14.65 2.20 -7.65
C SER A 131 15.50 0.99 -7.28
N ILE A 132 16.81 1.02 -7.50
CA ILE A 132 17.74 -0.05 -7.11
C ILE A 132 17.69 -0.27 -5.60
N ALA A 133 17.77 0.81 -4.80
CA ALA A 133 17.70 0.72 -3.34
C ALA A 133 16.35 0.12 -2.88
N GLY A 134 15.24 0.60 -3.44
CA GLY A 134 13.90 0.07 -3.13
C GLY A 134 13.73 -1.39 -3.51
N MET A 135 14.29 -1.84 -4.63
CA MET A 135 14.26 -3.26 -5.03
C MET A 135 15.09 -4.14 -4.09
N GLN A 136 16.22 -3.65 -3.58
CA GLN A 136 17.00 -4.37 -2.58
C GLN A 136 16.23 -4.50 -1.26
N GLU A 137 15.49 -3.48 -0.85
CA GLU A 137 14.60 -3.53 0.31
C GLU A 137 13.46 -4.53 0.08
N LEU A 138 12.77 -4.48 -1.05
CA LEU A 138 11.71 -5.44 -1.39
C LEU A 138 12.23 -6.87 -1.33
N LYS A 139 13.41 -7.14 -1.90
CA LYS A 139 14.03 -8.48 -1.88
C LYS A 139 14.32 -8.97 -0.46
N ARG A 140 14.72 -8.07 0.45
CA ARG A 140 15.03 -8.40 1.85
C ARG A 140 13.77 -8.62 2.67
N ASP A 141 12.73 -7.80 2.43
CA ASP A 141 11.58 -7.69 3.31
C ASP A 141 10.36 -8.49 2.83
N LEU A 142 10.42 -9.03 1.61
CA LEU A 142 9.37 -9.89 1.07
C LEU A 142 9.30 -11.21 1.84
N HIS A 143 8.21 -11.41 2.57
CA HIS A 143 7.94 -12.66 3.27
C HIS A 143 7.49 -13.75 2.28
N SER A 144 8.31 -14.76 2.07
CA SER A 144 8.05 -15.85 1.13
C SER A 144 6.74 -16.59 1.41
N SER A 145 6.40 -16.84 2.67
CA SER A 145 5.15 -17.52 3.05
C SER A 145 3.91 -16.73 2.64
N VAL A 146 3.89 -15.40 2.85
CA VAL A 146 2.76 -14.55 2.45
C VAL A 146 2.64 -14.46 0.93
N PHE A 147 3.78 -14.44 0.22
CA PHE A 147 3.79 -14.48 -1.23
C PHE A 147 3.26 -15.82 -1.77
N ASP A 148 3.67 -16.93 -1.18
CA ASP A 148 3.19 -18.27 -1.54
C ASP A 148 1.68 -18.43 -1.26
N ASP A 149 1.19 -17.87 -0.15
CA ASP A 149 -0.23 -17.80 0.16
C ASP A 149 -1.02 -17.01 -0.89
N ALA A 150 -0.49 -15.86 -1.33
CA ALA A 150 -1.10 -15.07 -2.39
C ALA A 150 -1.17 -15.85 -3.72
N VAL A 151 -0.10 -16.55 -4.10
CA VAL A 151 -0.08 -17.43 -5.28
C VAL A 151 -1.06 -18.59 -5.12
N ALA A 152 -1.19 -19.16 -3.93
CA ALA A 152 -2.15 -20.23 -3.66
C ALA A 152 -3.60 -19.74 -3.79
N LEU A 153 -3.90 -18.56 -3.29
CA LEU A 153 -5.21 -17.92 -3.44
C LEU A 153 -5.54 -17.71 -4.92
N LEU A 154 -4.62 -17.15 -5.71
CA LEU A 154 -4.81 -16.95 -7.16
C LEU A 154 -5.03 -18.29 -7.88
N ALA A 155 -4.26 -19.32 -7.54
CA ALA A 155 -4.40 -20.64 -8.15
C ALA A 155 -5.76 -21.29 -7.85
N GLY A 156 -6.30 -21.09 -6.64
CA GLY A 156 -7.63 -21.60 -6.23
C GLY A 156 -8.82 -20.75 -6.68
N ALA A 157 -8.59 -19.55 -7.23
CA ALA A 157 -9.65 -18.63 -7.59
C ALA A 157 -10.50 -19.14 -8.77
N GLN A 158 -11.82 -18.94 -8.69
CA GLN A 158 -12.73 -19.12 -9.83
C GLN A 158 -12.57 -17.96 -10.83
N THR A 159 -12.60 -16.73 -10.32
CA THR A 159 -12.32 -15.52 -11.09
C THR A 159 -11.34 -14.66 -10.29
N VAL A 160 -10.36 -14.08 -10.97
CA VAL A 160 -9.44 -13.10 -10.39
C VAL A 160 -9.90 -11.70 -10.79
N TRP A 161 -10.27 -10.91 -9.80
CA TRP A 161 -10.62 -9.50 -9.95
C TRP A 161 -9.40 -8.65 -9.63
N VAL A 162 -9.08 -7.68 -10.48
CA VAL A 162 -7.92 -6.79 -10.26
C VAL A 162 -8.40 -5.36 -10.16
N VAL A 163 -7.97 -4.67 -9.11
CA VAL A 163 -8.35 -3.28 -8.79
C VAL A 163 -7.13 -2.43 -8.53
N GLY A 164 -7.07 -1.29 -9.17
CA GLY A 164 -6.10 -0.25 -8.88
C GLY A 164 -6.59 1.07 -9.44
N SER A 165 -6.65 2.10 -8.60
CA SER A 165 -7.12 3.42 -9.01
C SER A 165 -5.96 4.39 -9.18
N ARG A 166 -6.17 5.45 -9.96
CA ARG A 166 -5.19 6.52 -10.18
C ARG A 166 -3.86 5.94 -10.70
N ARG A 167 -2.75 6.18 -9.99
CA ARG A 167 -1.43 5.68 -10.37
C ARG A 167 -1.32 4.15 -10.31
N SER A 168 -1.99 3.50 -9.36
CA SER A 168 -2.00 2.04 -9.23
C SER A 168 -2.73 1.35 -10.38
N PHE A 169 -3.53 2.09 -11.19
CA PHE A 169 -4.17 1.57 -12.37
C PHE A 169 -3.18 0.97 -13.37
N ALA A 170 -1.99 1.57 -13.52
CA ALA A 170 -0.97 1.03 -14.42
C ALA A 170 -0.54 -0.40 -14.03
N VAL A 171 -0.38 -0.66 -12.73
CA VAL A 171 -0.04 -2.00 -12.23
C VAL A 171 -1.22 -2.95 -12.37
N ALA A 172 -2.43 -2.49 -12.03
CA ALA A 172 -3.64 -3.32 -12.14
C ALA A 172 -3.90 -3.72 -13.60
N ALA A 173 -3.77 -2.79 -14.53
CA ALA A 173 -3.93 -3.05 -15.96
C ALA A 173 -2.87 -4.04 -16.46
N TYR A 174 -1.61 -3.85 -16.07
CA TYR A 174 -0.54 -4.78 -16.41
C TYR A 174 -0.79 -6.18 -15.83
N LEU A 175 -1.12 -6.29 -14.55
CA LEU A 175 -1.37 -7.57 -13.90
C LEU A 175 -2.57 -8.29 -14.55
N THR A 176 -3.64 -7.56 -14.88
CA THR A 176 -4.78 -8.12 -15.62
C THR A 176 -4.33 -8.67 -16.97
N TYR A 177 -3.60 -7.87 -17.75
CA TYR A 177 -3.05 -8.30 -19.04
C TYR A 177 -2.20 -9.57 -18.88
N ALA A 178 -1.29 -9.61 -17.92
CA ALA A 178 -0.43 -10.74 -17.68
C ALA A 178 -1.22 -12.00 -17.28
N LEU A 179 -2.16 -11.88 -16.35
CA LEU A 179 -2.96 -13.00 -15.86
C LEU A 179 -3.91 -13.58 -16.94
N GLN A 180 -4.34 -12.78 -17.94
CA GLN A 180 -5.13 -13.26 -19.08
C GLN A 180 -4.36 -14.26 -19.96
N HIS A 181 -3.05 -14.36 -19.84
CA HIS A 181 -2.24 -15.41 -20.48
C HIS A 181 -2.20 -16.73 -19.72
N THR A 182 -2.90 -16.81 -18.58
CA THR A 182 -3.13 -18.06 -17.84
C THR A 182 -4.56 -18.56 -18.08
N ASP A 183 -4.88 -19.78 -17.66
CA ASP A 183 -6.25 -20.32 -17.78
C ASP A 183 -7.26 -19.70 -16.79
N LYS A 184 -6.87 -18.63 -16.09
CA LYS A 184 -7.73 -17.95 -15.12
C LYS A 184 -8.68 -16.96 -15.82
N ARG A 185 -9.93 -16.97 -15.38
CA ARG A 185 -10.84 -15.87 -15.69
C ARG A 185 -10.40 -14.63 -14.92
N VAL A 186 -10.14 -13.55 -15.64
CA VAL A 186 -9.60 -12.31 -15.06
C VAL A 186 -10.45 -11.12 -15.46
N GLU A 187 -10.83 -10.31 -14.48
CA GLU A 187 -11.68 -9.13 -14.65
C GLU A 187 -10.96 -7.89 -14.06
N LEU A 188 -10.83 -6.85 -14.89
CA LEU A 188 -10.31 -5.55 -14.43
C LEU A 188 -11.46 -4.65 -13.98
N LEU A 189 -11.46 -4.24 -12.73
CA LEU A 189 -12.34 -3.20 -12.22
C LEU A 189 -11.74 -1.83 -12.55
N SER A 190 -12.02 -1.33 -13.75
CA SER A 190 -11.41 -0.09 -14.26
C SER A 190 -12.10 1.17 -13.75
N GLY A 191 -13.36 1.06 -13.32
CA GLY A 191 -14.19 2.20 -12.97
C GLY A 191 -14.53 3.12 -14.14
N LEU A 192 -14.26 2.69 -15.36
CA LEU A 192 -14.57 3.46 -16.56
C LEU A 192 -16.06 3.82 -16.59
N GLY A 193 -16.37 5.09 -16.83
CA GLY A 193 -17.74 5.59 -16.86
C GLY A 193 -18.52 5.46 -15.55
N GLY A 194 -17.83 5.28 -14.41
CA GLY A 194 -18.49 5.10 -13.10
C GLY A 194 -19.11 3.72 -12.88
N MET A 195 -18.77 2.71 -13.70
CA MET A 195 -19.40 1.39 -13.71
C MET A 195 -18.96 0.44 -12.59
N HIS A 196 -18.22 0.90 -11.58
CA HIS A 196 -17.72 0.05 -10.50
C HIS A 196 -18.80 -0.81 -9.85
N GLU A 197 -19.93 -0.18 -9.46
CA GLU A 197 -21.01 -0.90 -8.76
C GLU A 197 -21.64 -1.98 -9.66
N GLY A 198 -21.79 -1.69 -10.95
CA GLY A 198 -22.30 -2.66 -11.92
C GLY A 198 -21.37 -3.86 -12.08
N GLN A 199 -20.07 -3.60 -12.19
CA GLN A 199 -19.05 -4.64 -12.30
C GLN A 199 -18.97 -5.50 -11.04
N LEU A 200 -19.04 -4.91 -9.84
CA LEU A 200 -19.01 -5.61 -8.56
C LEU A 200 -20.17 -6.59 -8.37
N ARG A 201 -21.29 -6.43 -9.08
CA ARG A 201 -22.41 -7.41 -9.05
C ARG A 201 -22.01 -8.79 -9.57
N GLY A 202 -20.93 -8.88 -10.32
CA GLY A 202 -20.38 -10.15 -10.81
C GLY A 202 -19.59 -10.94 -9.79
N LEU A 203 -19.16 -10.30 -8.69
CA LEU A 203 -18.32 -10.90 -7.66
C LEU A 203 -19.06 -11.99 -6.87
N ARG A 204 -18.37 -13.10 -6.59
CA ARG A 204 -18.93 -14.27 -5.92
C ARG A 204 -17.98 -14.83 -4.86
N ALA A 205 -18.53 -15.62 -3.94
CA ALA A 205 -17.72 -16.49 -3.07
C ALA A 205 -16.87 -17.43 -3.92
N GLY A 206 -15.60 -17.62 -3.53
CA GLY A 206 -14.62 -18.39 -4.30
C GLY A 206 -13.83 -17.58 -5.32
N ASP A 207 -14.20 -16.31 -5.56
CA ASP A 207 -13.38 -15.36 -6.29
C ASP A 207 -12.24 -14.81 -5.44
N VAL A 208 -11.21 -14.29 -6.10
CA VAL A 208 -10.10 -13.57 -5.45
C VAL A 208 -10.01 -12.18 -6.04
N MET A 209 -9.92 -11.18 -5.18
CA MET A 209 -9.69 -9.80 -5.61
C MET A 209 -8.28 -9.35 -5.22
N VAL A 210 -7.49 -8.92 -6.20
CA VAL A 210 -6.20 -8.25 -5.99
C VAL A 210 -6.43 -6.75 -5.99
N VAL A 211 -6.16 -6.09 -4.87
CA VAL A 211 -6.29 -4.63 -4.74
C VAL A 211 -4.92 -4.00 -4.58
N VAL A 212 -4.57 -3.11 -5.51
CA VAL A 212 -3.32 -2.33 -5.47
C VAL A 212 -3.66 -0.91 -5.04
N SER A 213 -3.33 -0.55 -3.82
CA SER A 213 -3.56 0.81 -3.32
C SER A 213 -2.59 1.18 -2.20
N PHE A 214 -2.13 2.42 -2.26
CA PHE A 214 -1.15 3.01 -1.36
C PHE A 214 -1.71 4.30 -0.77
N ALA A 215 -1.16 4.72 0.33
CA ALA A 215 -1.55 5.97 0.96
C ALA A 215 -1.26 7.19 0.04
N PRO A 216 -2.21 8.16 -0.07
CA PRO A 216 -3.59 8.16 0.45
C PRO A 216 -4.46 7.19 -0.36
N TYR A 217 -5.08 6.24 0.35
CA TYR A 217 -5.83 5.15 -0.27
C TYR A 217 -7.04 5.68 -1.03
N ALA A 218 -7.20 5.26 -2.29
CA ALA A 218 -8.32 5.65 -3.11
C ALA A 218 -9.63 5.05 -2.57
N GLN A 219 -10.65 5.87 -2.38
CA GLN A 219 -11.95 5.43 -1.82
C GLN A 219 -12.59 4.35 -2.68
N GLU A 220 -12.43 4.44 -4.01
CA GLU A 220 -12.92 3.46 -4.97
C GLU A 220 -12.30 2.08 -4.70
N SER A 221 -10.99 2.02 -4.46
CA SER A 221 -10.29 0.77 -4.12
C SER A 221 -10.75 0.19 -2.79
N LEU A 222 -10.99 1.05 -1.78
CA LEU A 222 -11.53 0.62 -0.49
C LEU A 222 -12.97 0.10 -0.58
N GLN A 223 -13.80 0.71 -1.41
CA GLN A 223 -15.16 0.24 -1.67
C GLN A 223 -15.16 -1.15 -2.32
N CYS A 224 -14.30 -1.36 -3.32
CA CYS A 224 -14.14 -2.67 -3.96
C CYS A 224 -13.68 -3.73 -2.95
N ALA A 225 -12.69 -3.42 -2.09
CA ALA A 225 -12.22 -4.33 -1.05
C ALA A 225 -13.32 -4.72 -0.05
N ARG A 226 -14.13 -3.75 0.39
CA ARG A 226 -15.28 -4.01 1.27
C ARG A 226 -16.34 -4.85 0.59
N ALA A 227 -16.63 -4.62 -0.69
CA ALA A 227 -17.55 -5.42 -1.47
C ALA A 227 -17.07 -6.88 -1.60
N ALA A 228 -15.76 -7.08 -1.81
CA ALA A 228 -15.18 -8.42 -1.84
C ALA A 228 -15.37 -9.16 -0.51
N ALA A 229 -15.06 -8.50 0.60
CA ALA A 229 -15.25 -9.06 1.93
C ALA A 229 -16.74 -9.39 2.24
N ALA A 230 -17.67 -8.53 1.78
CA ALA A 230 -19.10 -8.74 1.97
C ALA A 230 -19.68 -9.92 1.14
N CYS A 231 -18.98 -10.32 0.07
CA CYS A 231 -19.37 -11.45 -0.80
C CYS A 231 -18.57 -12.73 -0.51
N ASP A 232 -17.80 -12.79 0.60
CA ASP A 232 -16.91 -13.90 0.93
C ASP A 232 -15.84 -14.20 -0.15
N ALA A 233 -15.53 -13.23 -0.99
CA ALA A 233 -14.40 -13.29 -1.90
C ALA A 233 -13.10 -13.00 -1.12
N ARG A 234 -12.02 -13.72 -1.44
CA ARG A 234 -10.74 -13.54 -0.75
C ARG A 234 -10.00 -12.33 -1.31
N LEU A 235 -9.37 -11.57 -0.44
CA LEU A 235 -8.63 -10.37 -0.82
C LEU A 235 -7.12 -10.59 -0.73
N ILE A 236 -6.39 -10.20 -1.77
CA ILE A 236 -4.95 -10.00 -1.77
C ILE A 236 -4.71 -8.49 -1.85
N ALA A 237 -4.06 -7.92 -0.84
CA ALA A 237 -3.71 -6.51 -0.82
C ALA A 237 -2.25 -6.32 -1.22
N ILE A 238 -1.99 -5.46 -2.21
CA ILE A 238 -0.65 -4.90 -2.50
C ILE A 238 -0.68 -3.45 -2.02
N THR A 239 0.06 -3.16 -0.95
CA THR A 239 -0.06 -1.90 -0.22
C THR A 239 1.26 -1.50 0.44
N ASP A 240 1.31 -0.33 1.07
CA ASP A 240 2.53 0.23 1.69
C ASP A 240 2.66 -0.06 3.19
N SER A 241 1.65 -0.66 3.82
CA SER A 241 1.69 -0.90 5.27
C SER A 241 0.78 -2.05 5.70
N GLN A 242 1.23 -2.82 6.68
CA GLN A 242 0.38 -3.80 7.40
C GLN A 242 -0.75 -3.12 8.20
N MET A 243 -0.65 -1.81 8.43
CA MET A 243 -1.70 -1.03 9.09
C MET A 243 -2.73 -0.48 8.10
N SER A 244 -2.52 -0.68 6.80
CA SER A 244 -3.42 -0.19 5.76
C SER A 244 -4.85 -0.72 5.97
N PRO A 245 -5.89 0.07 5.63
CA PRO A 245 -7.27 -0.40 5.73
C PRO A 245 -7.56 -1.63 4.86
N LEU A 246 -6.74 -1.88 3.84
CA LEU A 246 -6.82 -3.08 3.01
C LEU A 246 -6.29 -4.32 3.73
N ALA A 247 -5.21 -4.18 4.51
CA ALA A 247 -4.61 -5.28 5.24
C ALA A 247 -5.58 -5.92 6.26
N ALA A 248 -6.46 -5.11 6.85
CA ALA A 248 -7.49 -5.61 7.77
C ALA A 248 -8.54 -6.51 7.11
N LEU A 249 -8.71 -6.42 5.79
CA LEU A 249 -9.67 -7.20 4.99
C LEU A 249 -9.00 -8.33 4.22
N ALA A 250 -7.67 -8.28 4.07
CA ALA A 250 -6.92 -9.16 3.19
C ALA A 250 -6.62 -10.53 3.83
N ALA A 251 -6.73 -11.56 3.01
CA ALA A 251 -6.24 -12.90 3.34
C ALA A 251 -4.71 -13.00 3.17
N ALA A 252 -4.15 -12.20 2.26
CA ALA A 252 -2.71 -12.04 2.09
C ALA A 252 -2.39 -10.56 1.84
N THR A 253 -1.42 -10.01 2.58
CA THR A 253 -0.99 -8.62 2.45
C THR A 253 0.47 -8.57 2.02
N LEU A 254 0.69 -8.13 0.79
CA LEU A 254 2.01 -7.91 0.21
C LEU A 254 2.39 -6.44 0.40
N VAL A 255 3.29 -6.20 1.33
CA VAL A 255 3.77 -4.85 1.61
C VAL A 255 4.89 -4.48 0.65
N VAL A 256 4.74 -3.32 0.01
CA VAL A 256 5.72 -2.79 -0.97
C VAL A 256 6.02 -1.34 -0.65
N HIS A 257 7.26 -1.05 -0.38
CA HIS A 257 7.77 0.30 -0.24
C HIS A 257 8.37 0.77 -1.56
N GLU A 258 7.76 1.81 -2.13
CA GLU A 258 8.26 2.43 -3.35
C GLU A 258 9.23 3.56 -3.04
N SER A 259 10.30 3.65 -3.81
CA SER A 259 11.20 4.81 -3.72
C SER A 259 10.45 6.10 -4.06
N SER A 260 10.83 7.18 -3.39
CA SER A 260 10.29 8.52 -3.65
C SER A 260 11.42 9.46 -4.00
N THR A 261 11.53 9.81 -5.27
CA THR A 261 12.54 10.74 -5.80
C THR A 261 11.84 12.04 -6.19
N PHE A 262 12.34 13.17 -5.70
CA PHE A 262 11.74 14.50 -5.89
C PHE A 262 10.25 14.59 -5.50
N GLY A 263 9.81 13.81 -4.51
CA GLY A 263 8.40 13.74 -4.12
C GLY A 263 7.50 12.94 -5.09
N PHE A 264 8.11 12.26 -6.06
CA PHE A 264 7.42 11.35 -6.97
C PHE A 264 7.75 9.91 -6.59
N ARG A 265 6.73 9.17 -6.18
CA ARG A 265 6.86 7.75 -5.83
C ARG A 265 6.94 6.92 -7.10
N SER A 266 7.89 5.99 -7.19
CA SER A 266 8.01 5.06 -8.30
C SER A 266 6.86 4.02 -8.32
N LEU A 267 6.84 3.16 -9.33
CA LEU A 267 5.99 1.96 -9.40
C LEU A 267 6.84 0.71 -9.66
N THR A 268 8.16 0.85 -9.57
CA THR A 268 9.11 -0.19 -10.00
C THR A 268 8.98 -1.45 -9.17
N ASN A 269 8.91 -1.31 -7.85
CA ASN A 269 8.79 -2.43 -6.92
C ASN A 269 7.45 -3.14 -7.06
N THR A 270 6.36 -2.36 -7.13
CA THR A 270 5.01 -2.91 -7.29
C THR A 270 4.85 -3.64 -8.61
N MET A 271 5.43 -3.11 -9.69
CA MET A 271 5.42 -3.76 -11.00
C MET A 271 6.22 -5.07 -10.98
N CYS A 272 7.40 -5.08 -10.37
CA CYS A 272 8.20 -6.29 -10.19
C CYS A 272 7.43 -7.35 -9.41
N LEU A 273 6.77 -6.97 -8.32
CA LEU A 273 5.95 -7.89 -7.53
C LEU A 273 4.77 -8.45 -8.34
N ALA A 274 4.09 -7.61 -9.13
CA ALA A 274 2.99 -8.04 -10.01
C ALA A 274 3.47 -9.05 -11.07
N GLN A 275 4.64 -8.81 -11.68
CA GLN A 275 5.28 -9.76 -12.59
C GLN A 275 5.61 -11.08 -11.90
N SER A 276 6.15 -11.00 -10.68
CA SER A 276 6.51 -12.18 -9.91
C SER A 276 5.28 -13.03 -9.56
N LEU A 277 4.15 -12.38 -9.17
CA LEU A 277 2.89 -13.07 -8.90
C LEU A 277 2.35 -13.80 -10.15
N PHE A 278 2.38 -13.13 -11.30
CA PHE A 278 1.95 -13.73 -12.57
C PHE A 278 2.77 -14.97 -12.91
N ILE A 279 4.12 -14.85 -12.90
CA ILE A 279 5.00 -15.97 -13.25
C ILE A 279 4.89 -17.10 -12.23
N ALA A 280 4.79 -16.78 -10.93
CA ALA A 280 4.63 -17.80 -9.89
C ALA A 280 3.30 -18.55 -10.02
N LEU A 281 2.21 -17.83 -10.40
CA LEU A 281 0.92 -18.46 -10.70
C LEU A 281 1.03 -19.37 -11.93
N ALA A 282 1.57 -18.87 -13.04
CA ALA A 282 1.75 -19.64 -14.27
C ALA A 282 2.56 -20.91 -14.01
N TYR A 283 3.71 -20.77 -13.31
CA TYR A 283 4.54 -21.92 -12.93
C TYR A 283 3.77 -22.93 -12.08
N ARG A 284 2.98 -22.48 -11.13
CA ARG A 284 2.18 -23.35 -10.25
C ARG A 284 1.05 -24.06 -11.00
N THR A 285 0.37 -23.37 -11.93
CA THR A 285 -0.76 -23.93 -12.69
C THR A 285 -0.30 -24.82 -13.84
N GLU A 286 0.76 -24.48 -14.56
CA GLU A 286 1.30 -25.30 -15.64
C GLU A 286 1.87 -26.63 -15.15
N LEU A 287 2.43 -26.68 -13.95
CA LEU A 287 2.85 -27.94 -13.35
C LEU A 287 1.67 -28.89 -13.07
N LEU A 288 0.43 -28.39 -13.08
CA LEU A 288 -0.81 -29.13 -12.90
C LEU A 288 -1.60 -29.30 -14.20
N TYR A 289 -1.19 -28.60 -15.26
CA TYR A 289 -1.89 -28.57 -16.55
C TYR A 289 -1.33 -29.64 -17.49
N ALA A 290 -2.15 -30.66 -17.75
CA ALA A 290 -1.95 -31.52 -18.93
C ALA A 290 -2.65 -30.84 -20.12
N PRO A 291 -1.95 -30.41 -21.19
CA PRO A 291 -2.60 -29.77 -22.32
C PRO A 291 -3.70 -30.70 -22.88
N ALA A 292 -4.90 -30.16 -23.07
CA ALA A 292 -6.00 -30.86 -23.70
C ALA A 292 -5.57 -31.22 -25.13
N GLY A 293 -5.08 -32.42 -25.35
CA GLY A 293 -4.51 -32.92 -26.61
C GLY A 293 -3.27 -33.79 -26.46
N ALA A 294 -2.66 -33.85 -25.26
CA ALA A 294 -1.62 -34.83 -24.95
C ALA A 294 -2.22 -36.21 -24.58
N ALA A 295 -3.44 -36.51 -25.04
CA ALA A 295 -4.02 -37.82 -24.92
C ALA A 295 -3.25 -38.78 -25.85
N THR A 296 -2.32 -39.53 -25.24
CA THR A 296 -1.88 -40.84 -25.66
C THR A 296 -1.70 -41.07 -27.16
N ALA A 297 -0.50 -40.85 -27.67
CA ALA A 297 -0.06 -41.65 -28.78
C ALA A 297 -0.02 -43.13 -28.32
N PRO A 298 -0.72 -44.05 -29.00
CA PRO A 298 -0.65 -45.46 -28.64
C PRO A 298 0.79 -45.94 -28.83
N ALA A 299 1.32 -46.60 -27.80
CA ALA A 299 2.59 -47.28 -27.87
C ALA A 299 2.55 -48.25 -29.06
N LYS A 300 3.48 -48.07 -30.00
CA LYS A 300 3.82 -49.07 -31.01
C LYS A 300 4.84 -50.01 -30.47
#